data_449fbc1de23165ee61d1680d9a23018f
#
_entry.id   449fbc1de23165ee61d1680d9a23018f
#
_cell.length_a   1.000
_cell.length_b   1.000
_cell.length_c   1.000
_cell.angle_alpha   90.00
_cell.angle_beta   90.00
_cell.angle_gamma   90.00
#
_symmetry.space_group_name_H-M   'P 1'
#
loop_
_entity.id
_entity.type
_entity.pdbx_description
1 polymer ?
#
loop_
_entity_poly.entity_id
_entity_poly.type
_entity_poly.pdbx_seq_one_letter_code
_entity_poly.pdbx_strand_id
1 'polypeptide(L)'
;GVNLPRNLGLKTGVFLSVDGTLIAVFAVKYMPAENVDWALHALHHSRITPVLAVRDGNITPALLKRKFGTDARAVYPKLSTRLALSERGGGRPYALLMREGLMPYAEVVLGSKRLCASARRCTVLAFLAATASTLLAFYLTFVGAYSVLTPFSLLIYVLLWSLSALVDALLSGRY
;
A
#
# COMPACT_ATOMS: atom_id res chain seq x y z
N GLY A 1 43.74 -13.70 -22.65
CA GLY A 1 42.61 -12.78 -22.53
C GLY A 1 41.33 -13.50 -22.92
N VAL A 2 40.35 -13.56 -22.00
CA VAL A 2 39.04 -14.15 -22.29
C VAL A 2 38.25 -13.14 -23.11
N ASN A 3 37.87 -13.49 -24.35
CA ASN A 3 36.98 -12.69 -25.17
C ASN A 3 35.57 -12.74 -24.59
N LEU A 4 35.22 -11.71 -23.85
CA LEU A 4 33.86 -11.54 -23.34
C LEU A 4 32.92 -11.15 -24.50
N PRO A 5 31.72 -11.76 -24.58
CA PRO A 5 30.75 -11.38 -25.60
C PRO A 5 30.37 -9.90 -25.42
N ARG A 6 30.62 -9.07 -26.39
CA ARG A 6 30.40 -7.61 -26.39
C ARG A 6 28.94 -7.21 -26.21
N ASN A 7 27.99 -8.11 -26.38
CA ASN A 7 26.56 -7.86 -26.30
C ASN A 7 25.87 -8.79 -25.29
N LEU A 8 26.05 -8.53 -23.99
CA LEU A 8 25.22 -9.14 -22.96
C LEU A 8 23.78 -8.57 -22.95
N GLY A 9 23.52 -7.53 -23.71
CA GLY A 9 22.21 -6.87 -23.79
C GLY A 9 21.72 -6.40 -22.42
N LEU A 10 20.57 -6.91 -21.98
CA LEU A 10 19.97 -6.64 -20.66
C LEU A 10 20.40 -7.67 -19.59
N LYS A 11 21.42 -8.49 -19.87
CA LYS A 11 21.92 -9.52 -18.97
C LYS A 11 23.10 -8.98 -18.18
N THR A 12 23.23 -9.40 -16.93
CA THR A 12 24.37 -9.12 -16.06
C THR A 12 25.30 -10.32 -16.08
N GLY A 13 26.58 -10.10 -16.32
CA GLY A 13 27.59 -11.16 -16.26
C GLY A 13 27.99 -11.43 -14.81
N VAL A 14 27.90 -12.68 -14.39
CA VAL A 14 28.46 -13.17 -13.12
C VAL A 14 29.67 -14.06 -13.45
N PHE A 15 30.81 -13.72 -12.89
CA PHE A 15 32.08 -14.37 -13.16
C PHE A 15 32.44 -15.30 -12.01
N LEU A 16 32.73 -16.56 -12.32
CA LEU A 16 33.25 -17.52 -11.36
C LEU A 16 34.74 -17.70 -11.63
N SER A 17 35.56 -17.38 -10.66
CA SER A 17 37.00 -17.64 -10.70
C SER A 17 37.43 -18.53 -9.54
N VAL A 18 38.35 -19.44 -9.77
CA VAL A 18 39.00 -20.28 -8.77
C VAL A 18 40.49 -20.11 -8.94
N ASP A 19 41.19 -19.82 -7.85
CA ASP A 19 42.66 -19.59 -7.82
C ASP A 19 43.12 -18.55 -8.86
N GLY A 20 42.34 -17.48 -9.05
CA GLY A 20 42.66 -16.43 -10.00
C GLY A 20 42.35 -16.75 -11.47
N THR A 21 41.92 -17.98 -11.79
CA THR A 21 41.56 -18.40 -13.13
C THR A 21 40.06 -18.33 -13.34
N LEU A 22 39.60 -17.62 -14.40
CA LEU A 22 38.21 -17.55 -14.74
C LEU A 22 37.73 -18.90 -15.30
N ILE A 23 36.82 -19.56 -14.60
CA ILE A 23 36.29 -20.87 -14.96
C ILE A 23 34.98 -20.77 -15.71
N ALA A 24 34.08 -19.87 -15.28
CA ALA A 24 32.77 -19.75 -15.91
C ALA A 24 32.26 -18.31 -15.90
N VAL A 25 31.41 -17.99 -16.88
CA VAL A 25 30.67 -16.74 -17.00
C VAL A 25 29.19 -17.07 -17.15
N PHE A 26 28.39 -16.61 -16.21
CA PHE A 26 26.93 -16.79 -16.22
C PHE A 26 26.27 -15.50 -16.70
N ALA A 27 25.39 -15.60 -17.69
CA ALA A 27 24.56 -14.47 -18.13
C ALA A 27 23.22 -14.49 -17.38
N VAL A 28 23.08 -13.66 -16.37
CA VAL A 28 21.87 -13.56 -15.53
C VAL A 28 20.92 -12.51 -16.10
N LYS A 29 19.68 -12.89 -16.34
CA LYS A 29 18.60 -12.00 -16.76
C LYS A 29 17.65 -11.78 -15.61
N TYR A 30 17.56 -10.55 -15.12
CA TYR A 30 16.57 -10.19 -14.12
C TYR A 30 15.21 -10.00 -14.78
N MET A 31 14.19 -10.67 -14.25
CA MET A 31 12.79 -10.50 -14.66
C MET A 31 11.97 -10.05 -13.46
N PRO A 32 11.06 -9.08 -13.63
CA PRO A 32 10.12 -8.74 -12.56
C PRO A 32 9.23 -9.96 -12.28
N ALA A 33 8.89 -10.15 -11.01
CA ALA A 33 7.84 -11.09 -10.64
C ALA A 33 6.50 -10.57 -11.16
N GLU A 34 5.54 -11.46 -11.29
CA GLU A 34 4.21 -11.15 -11.76
C GLU A 34 3.55 -10.05 -10.89
N ASN A 35 2.89 -9.11 -11.55
CA ASN A 35 2.15 -8.01 -10.91
C ASN A 35 2.97 -7.04 -10.03
N VAL A 36 4.30 -7.09 -10.05
CA VAL A 36 5.14 -6.12 -9.32
C VAL A 36 4.95 -4.71 -9.87
N ASP A 37 4.81 -4.59 -11.18
CA ASP A 37 4.60 -3.29 -11.85
C ASP A 37 3.30 -2.64 -11.37
N TRP A 38 2.20 -3.39 -11.35
CA TRP A 38 0.91 -2.94 -10.81
C TRP A 38 1.04 -2.52 -9.34
N ALA A 39 1.70 -3.32 -8.52
CA ALA A 39 1.87 -3.03 -7.10
C ALA A 39 2.67 -1.74 -6.84
N LEU A 40 3.75 -1.52 -7.60
CA LEU A 40 4.54 -0.28 -7.52
C LEU A 40 3.72 0.93 -7.95
N HIS A 41 2.95 0.81 -9.03
CA HIS A 41 2.08 1.88 -9.51
C HIS A 41 0.99 2.22 -8.50
N ALA A 42 0.32 1.22 -7.93
CA ALA A 42 -0.73 1.40 -6.92
C ALA A 42 -0.19 2.05 -5.64
N LEU A 43 0.99 1.64 -5.15
CA LEU A 43 1.66 2.25 -4.01
C LEU A 43 2.00 3.72 -4.28
N HIS A 44 2.56 4.00 -5.46
CA HIS A 44 2.91 5.36 -5.86
C HIS A 44 1.68 6.27 -5.95
N HIS A 45 0.60 5.81 -6.58
CA HIS A 45 -0.66 6.54 -6.66
C HIS A 45 -1.22 6.89 -5.27
N SER A 46 -1.01 6.02 -4.31
CA SER A 46 -1.41 6.21 -2.91
C SER A 46 -0.42 7.02 -2.07
N ARG A 47 0.60 7.65 -2.71
CA ARG A 47 1.67 8.43 -2.07
C ARG A 47 2.49 7.60 -1.07
N ILE A 48 2.70 6.34 -1.37
CA ILE A 48 3.58 5.44 -0.60
C ILE A 48 4.83 5.22 -1.43
N THR A 49 5.98 5.60 -0.88
CA THR A 49 7.26 5.43 -1.55
C THR A 49 7.92 4.13 -1.07
N PRO A 50 8.06 3.10 -1.92
CA PRO A 50 8.75 1.88 -1.53
C PRO A 50 10.26 2.14 -1.34
N VAL A 51 10.84 1.51 -0.33
CA VAL A 51 12.28 1.52 -0.07
C VAL A 51 12.83 0.13 -0.42
N LEU A 52 13.81 0.10 -1.32
CA LEU A 52 14.42 -1.15 -1.76
C LEU A 52 15.50 -1.59 -0.77
N ALA A 53 15.23 -2.67 -0.05
CA ALA A 53 16.17 -3.34 0.85
C ALA A 53 16.83 -4.58 0.23
N VAL A 54 17.00 -4.58 -1.10
CA VAL A 54 17.58 -5.72 -1.84
C VAL A 54 19.07 -5.83 -1.57
N ARG A 55 19.54 -7.04 -1.24
CA ARG A 55 20.95 -7.34 -0.98
C ARG A 55 21.80 -7.40 -2.26
N ASP A 56 21.18 -7.71 -3.40
CA ASP A 56 21.88 -7.81 -4.68
C ASP A 56 22.35 -6.44 -5.17
N GLY A 57 23.68 -6.29 -5.31
CA GLY A 57 24.31 -5.08 -5.83
C GLY A 57 24.04 -4.79 -7.30
N ASN A 58 23.63 -5.80 -8.06
CA ASN A 58 23.32 -5.66 -9.50
C ASN A 58 21.96 -5.02 -9.73
N ILE A 59 21.07 -5.01 -8.73
CA ILE A 59 19.79 -4.31 -8.80
C ILE A 59 20.04 -2.84 -8.52
N THR A 60 20.25 -2.08 -9.59
CA THR A 60 20.53 -0.64 -9.56
C THR A 60 19.27 0.17 -9.92
N PRO A 61 19.21 1.48 -9.54
CA PRO A 61 18.12 2.35 -9.97
C PRO A 61 17.94 2.41 -11.50
N ALA A 62 19.05 2.33 -12.24
CA ALA A 62 19.03 2.32 -13.71
C ALA A 62 18.35 1.05 -14.25
N LEU A 63 18.63 -0.11 -13.65
CA LEU A 63 17.98 -1.37 -13.99
C LEU A 63 16.47 -1.29 -13.71
N LEU A 64 16.09 -0.79 -12.54
CA LEU A 64 14.69 -0.64 -12.15
C LEU A 64 13.93 0.31 -13.09
N LYS A 65 14.51 1.47 -13.38
CA LYS A 65 13.93 2.40 -14.35
C LYS A 65 13.73 1.78 -15.72
N ARG A 66 14.67 0.95 -16.19
CA ARG A 66 14.58 0.27 -17.48
C ARG A 66 13.54 -0.85 -17.49
N LYS A 67 13.34 -1.55 -16.35
CA LYS A 67 12.42 -2.69 -16.24
C LYS A 67 10.98 -2.27 -15.92
N PHE A 68 10.80 -1.22 -15.09
CA PHE A 68 9.51 -0.75 -14.60
C PHE A 68 9.13 0.65 -15.11
N GLY A 69 9.88 1.20 -16.06
CA GLY A 69 9.63 2.52 -16.60
C GLY A 69 10.03 3.66 -15.66
N THR A 70 9.49 4.85 -15.93
CA THR A 70 9.78 6.06 -15.16
C THR A 70 9.13 6.10 -13.78
N ASP A 71 8.13 5.25 -13.55
CA ASP A 71 7.27 5.29 -12.36
C ASP A 71 7.82 4.50 -11.17
N ALA A 72 8.92 3.78 -11.34
CA ALA A 72 9.60 3.12 -10.23
C ALA A 72 10.30 4.14 -9.33
N ARG A 73 9.53 5.02 -8.69
CA ARG A 73 10.00 5.99 -7.68
C ARG A 73 10.27 5.29 -6.36
N ALA A 74 11.16 4.30 -6.38
CA ALA A 74 11.64 3.67 -5.17
C ALA A 74 12.86 4.40 -4.64
N VAL A 75 12.95 4.55 -3.32
CA VAL A 75 14.17 5.00 -2.67
C VAL A 75 15.17 3.86 -2.68
N TYR A 76 16.36 4.14 -3.18
CA TYR A 76 17.46 3.18 -3.28
C TYR A 76 18.60 3.59 -2.32
N PRO A 77 18.60 3.10 -1.07
CA PRO A 77 19.60 3.45 -0.09
C PRO A 77 20.99 2.89 -0.45
N LYS A 78 22.02 3.38 0.23
CA LYS A 78 23.36 2.81 0.14
C LYS A 78 23.37 1.33 0.56
N LEU A 79 24.32 0.55 0.08
CA LEU A 79 24.39 -0.90 0.32
C LEU A 79 24.38 -1.22 1.82
N SER A 80 25.16 -0.50 2.62
CA SER A 80 25.21 -0.69 4.10
C SER A 80 23.82 -0.51 4.74
N THR A 81 23.07 0.50 4.33
CA THR A 81 21.72 0.75 4.83
C THR A 81 20.74 -0.34 4.38
N ARG A 82 20.88 -0.82 3.12
CA ARG A 82 20.05 -1.93 2.60
C ARG A 82 20.30 -3.23 3.35
N LEU A 83 21.55 -3.54 3.65
CA LEU A 83 21.92 -4.70 4.47
C LEU A 83 21.31 -4.59 5.86
N ALA A 84 21.49 -3.45 6.54
CA ALA A 84 20.91 -3.21 7.86
C ALA A 84 19.37 -3.31 7.87
N LEU A 85 18.69 -2.82 6.84
CA LEU A 85 17.23 -2.95 6.71
C LEU A 85 16.80 -4.41 6.51
N SER A 86 17.57 -5.18 5.73
CA SER A 86 17.26 -6.59 5.47
C SER A 86 17.54 -7.51 6.66
N GLU A 87 18.37 -7.07 7.62
CA GLU A 87 18.73 -7.83 8.83
C GLU A 87 17.84 -7.48 10.03
N ARG A 88 17.03 -6.42 9.95
CA ARG A 88 16.07 -6.07 10.99
C ARG A 88 14.94 -7.10 11.08
N GLY A 89 15.25 -8.27 11.58
CA GLY A 89 14.26 -9.28 11.97
C GLY A 89 14.11 -9.28 13.48
N GLY A 90 12.99 -8.87 14.05
CA GLY A 90 12.76 -8.94 15.49
C GLY A 90 11.78 -7.93 16.08
N GLY A 91 11.22 -7.03 15.29
CA GLY A 91 10.11 -6.18 15.70
C GLY A 91 8.76 -6.91 15.63
N ARG A 92 7.73 -6.36 16.28
CA ARG A 92 6.36 -6.83 16.08
C ARG A 92 6.00 -6.67 14.60
N PRO A 93 5.47 -7.71 13.94
CA PRO A 93 5.06 -7.60 12.54
C PRO A 93 3.91 -6.58 12.43
N TYR A 94 4.01 -5.66 11.49
CA TYR A 94 2.94 -4.69 11.18
C TYR A 94 1.85 -5.29 10.29
N ALA A 95 2.18 -6.35 9.55
CA ALA A 95 1.26 -7.06 8.69
C ALA A 95 1.67 -8.53 8.60
N LEU A 96 0.68 -9.42 8.53
CA LEU A 96 0.85 -10.83 8.23
C LEU A 96 0.33 -11.07 6.82
N LEU A 97 1.17 -11.62 5.95
CA LEU A 97 0.81 -11.94 4.57
C LEU A 97 0.74 -13.45 4.40
N MET A 98 -0.36 -13.93 3.84
CA MET A 98 -0.56 -15.34 3.52
C MET A 98 0.08 -15.74 2.18
N ARG A 99 0.42 -14.77 1.34
CA ARG A 99 1.03 -14.98 0.04
C ARG A 99 2.31 -14.17 -0.07
N GLU A 100 3.30 -14.75 -0.71
CA GLU A 100 4.55 -14.07 -1.01
C GLU A 100 4.36 -13.06 -2.15
N GLY A 101 5.14 -11.98 -2.09
CA GLY A 101 5.21 -11.00 -3.16
C GLY A 101 4.81 -9.59 -2.76
N LEU A 102 5.10 -8.66 -3.67
CA LEU A 102 4.82 -7.23 -3.45
C LEU A 102 3.33 -6.90 -3.61
N MET A 103 2.62 -7.63 -4.47
CA MET A 103 1.19 -7.38 -4.72
C MET A 103 0.32 -7.59 -3.47
N PRO A 104 0.37 -8.74 -2.77
CA PRO A 104 -0.39 -8.93 -1.53
C PRO A 104 -0.04 -7.89 -0.46
N TYR A 105 1.22 -7.50 -0.37
CA TYR A 105 1.65 -6.42 0.53
C TYR A 105 0.99 -5.09 0.16
N ALA A 106 1.01 -4.72 -1.12
CA ALA A 106 0.38 -3.50 -1.60
C ALA A 106 -1.13 -3.49 -1.32
N GLU A 107 -1.82 -4.60 -1.58
CA GLU A 107 -3.25 -4.76 -1.30
C GLU A 107 -3.58 -4.55 0.19
N VAL A 108 -2.83 -5.17 1.09
CA VAL A 108 -3.02 -5.01 2.55
C VAL A 108 -2.79 -3.58 2.99
N VAL A 109 -1.70 -2.95 2.55
CA VAL A 109 -1.37 -1.57 2.91
C VAL A 109 -2.39 -0.58 2.37
N LEU A 110 -2.82 -0.75 1.13
CA LEU A 110 -3.84 0.11 0.50
C LEU A 110 -5.21 -0.11 1.12
N GLY A 111 -5.58 -1.37 1.36
CA GLY A 111 -6.83 -1.74 2.00
C GLY A 111 -6.94 -1.18 3.42
N SER A 112 -5.88 -1.32 4.23
CA SER A 112 -5.85 -0.78 5.59
C SER A 112 -5.95 0.75 5.61
N LYS A 113 -5.29 1.45 4.69
CA LYS A 113 -5.38 2.91 4.55
C LYS A 113 -6.79 3.37 4.18
N ARG A 114 -7.46 2.66 3.26
CA ARG A 114 -8.85 2.93 2.86
C ARG A 114 -9.81 2.66 4.02
N LEU A 115 -9.65 1.54 4.70
CA LEU A 115 -10.46 1.19 5.86
C LEU A 115 -10.34 2.24 6.97
N CYS A 116 -9.14 2.68 7.28
CA CYS A 116 -8.90 3.72 8.27
C CYS A 116 -9.56 5.05 7.87
N ALA A 117 -9.49 5.43 6.59
CA ALA A 117 -10.15 6.62 6.08
C ALA A 117 -11.69 6.52 6.16
N SER A 118 -12.25 5.37 5.80
CA SER A 118 -13.70 5.11 5.92
C SER A 118 -14.15 5.14 7.39
N ALA A 119 -13.44 4.47 8.28
CA ALA A 119 -13.73 4.49 9.71
C ALA A 119 -13.73 5.92 10.28
N ARG A 120 -12.75 6.75 9.88
CA ARG A 120 -12.71 8.16 10.28
C ARG A 120 -13.92 8.96 9.77
N ARG A 121 -14.33 8.75 8.50
CA ARG A 121 -15.53 9.40 7.94
C ARG A 121 -16.79 8.97 8.68
N CYS A 122 -16.96 7.67 8.94
CA CYS A 122 -18.09 7.17 9.71
C CYS A 122 -18.13 7.76 11.15
N THR A 123 -16.97 7.91 11.79
CA THR A 123 -16.89 8.57 13.11
C THR A 123 -17.35 10.04 13.05
N VAL A 124 -16.92 10.77 12.02
CA VAL A 124 -17.36 12.18 11.83
C VAL A 124 -18.87 12.24 11.56
N LEU A 125 -19.41 11.35 10.72
CA LEU A 125 -20.84 11.27 10.46
C LEU A 125 -21.64 10.96 11.73
N ALA A 126 -21.17 10.02 12.56
CA ALA A 126 -21.82 9.69 13.83
C ALA A 126 -21.82 10.88 14.79
N PHE A 127 -20.71 11.63 14.86
CA PHE A 127 -20.62 12.84 15.68
C PHE A 127 -21.57 13.94 15.19
N LEU A 128 -21.65 14.15 13.87
CA LEU A 128 -22.61 15.10 13.28
C LEU A 128 -24.05 14.68 13.54
N ALA A 129 -24.37 13.39 13.42
CA ALA A 129 -25.69 12.87 13.73
C ALA A 129 -26.07 13.11 15.20
N ALA A 130 -25.16 12.81 16.14
CA ALA A 130 -25.39 13.04 17.56
C ALA A 130 -25.60 14.51 17.88
N THR A 131 -24.78 15.39 17.30
CA THR A 131 -24.91 16.85 17.51
C THR A 131 -26.24 17.37 16.93
N ALA A 132 -26.59 16.96 15.70
CA ALA A 132 -27.84 17.35 15.06
C ALA A 132 -29.07 16.87 15.84
N SER A 133 -29.04 15.63 16.37
CA SER A 133 -30.12 15.09 17.18
C SER A 133 -30.30 15.87 18.51
N THR A 134 -29.20 16.24 19.16
CA THR A 134 -29.25 17.03 20.40
C THR A 134 -29.84 18.42 20.14
N LEU A 135 -29.41 19.10 19.08
CA LEU A 135 -29.92 20.39 18.68
C LEU A 135 -31.40 20.33 18.29
N LEU A 136 -31.79 19.28 17.53
CA LEU A 136 -33.19 19.09 17.15
C LEU A 136 -34.08 18.80 18.36
N ALA A 137 -33.63 17.96 19.29
CA ALA A 137 -34.37 17.67 20.51
C ALA A 137 -34.53 18.93 21.37
N PHE A 138 -33.47 19.74 21.49
CA PHE A 138 -33.53 21.01 22.20
C PHE A 138 -34.56 21.99 21.56
N TYR A 139 -34.50 22.12 20.22
CA TYR A 139 -35.40 22.97 19.48
C TYR A 139 -36.88 22.54 19.65
N LEU A 140 -37.18 21.25 19.50
CA LEU A 140 -38.53 20.71 19.64
C LEU A 140 -39.06 20.87 21.06
N THR A 141 -38.18 20.76 22.05
CA THR A 141 -38.53 21.03 23.46
C THR A 141 -38.87 22.51 23.67
N PHE A 142 -38.06 23.39 23.09
CA PHE A 142 -38.27 24.85 23.23
C PHE A 142 -39.57 25.31 22.59
N VAL A 143 -39.93 24.76 21.41
CA VAL A 143 -41.18 25.08 20.70
C VAL A 143 -42.40 24.36 21.29
N GLY A 144 -42.20 23.41 22.20
CA GLY A 144 -43.30 22.63 22.77
C GLY A 144 -43.88 21.56 21.85
N ALA A 145 -43.18 21.21 20.78
CA ALA A 145 -43.63 20.27 19.74
C ALA A 145 -43.27 18.80 20.07
N TYR A 146 -43.58 18.36 21.29
CA TYR A 146 -43.24 16.98 21.72
C TYR A 146 -43.96 15.89 20.95
N SER A 147 -45.10 16.17 20.36
CA SER A 147 -45.87 15.20 19.55
C SER A 147 -45.12 14.70 18.32
N VAL A 148 -44.10 15.42 17.86
CA VAL A 148 -43.26 15.05 16.72
C VAL A 148 -42.24 13.97 17.11
N LEU A 149 -41.86 13.87 18.38
CA LEU A 149 -40.91 12.89 18.91
C LEU A 149 -41.58 11.53 19.12
N THR A 150 -42.10 10.94 18.05
CA THR A 150 -42.65 9.61 18.10
C THR A 150 -41.54 8.55 17.89
N PRO A 151 -41.73 7.32 18.39
CA PRO A 151 -40.78 6.23 18.11
C PRO A 151 -40.53 6.02 16.61
N PHE A 152 -41.53 6.29 15.77
CA PHE A 152 -41.43 6.15 14.32
C PHE A 152 -40.54 7.24 13.71
N SER A 153 -40.66 8.49 14.12
CA SER A 153 -39.81 9.59 13.66
C SER A 153 -38.36 9.39 14.06
N LEU A 154 -38.11 8.86 15.27
CA LEU A 154 -36.76 8.50 15.73
C LEU A 154 -36.18 7.35 14.91
N LEU A 155 -36.98 6.34 14.59
CA LEU A 155 -36.54 5.23 13.72
C LEU A 155 -36.11 5.75 12.35
N ILE A 156 -36.91 6.60 11.70
CA ILE A 156 -36.59 7.21 10.40
C ILE A 156 -35.29 8.00 10.49
N TYR A 157 -35.10 8.78 11.53
CA TYR A 157 -33.89 9.57 11.75
C TYR A 157 -32.63 8.67 11.86
N VAL A 158 -32.70 7.63 12.67
CA VAL A 158 -31.60 6.67 12.82
C VAL A 158 -31.30 5.95 11.52
N LEU A 159 -32.33 5.52 10.78
CA LEU A 159 -32.16 4.86 9.49
C LEU A 159 -31.49 5.78 8.46
N LEU A 160 -31.84 7.05 8.40
CA LEU A 160 -31.24 8.01 7.48
C LEU A 160 -29.73 8.18 7.70
N TRP A 161 -29.30 8.29 8.96
CA TRP A 161 -27.89 8.38 9.29
C TRP A 161 -27.15 7.06 9.10
N SER A 162 -27.79 5.94 9.42
CA SER A 162 -27.23 4.60 9.23
C SER A 162 -27.04 4.28 7.74
N LEU A 163 -27.99 4.69 6.91
CA LEU A 163 -27.91 4.50 5.46
C LEU A 163 -26.75 5.29 4.85
N SER A 164 -26.53 6.53 5.30
CA SER A 164 -25.40 7.34 4.83
C SER A 164 -24.05 6.72 5.18
N ALA A 165 -23.90 6.15 6.37
CA ALA A 165 -22.71 5.41 6.80
C ALA A 165 -22.52 4.11 6.00
N LEU A 166 -23.61 3.39 5.72
CA LEU A 166 -23.58 2.17 4.89
C LEU A 166 -23.13 2.48 3.47
N VAL A 167 -23.63 3.55 2.86
CA VAL A 167 -23.24 3.98 1.51
C VAL A 167 -21.74 4.32 1.47
N ASP A 168 -21.19 5.04 2.46
CA ASP A 168 -19.75 5.33 2.52
C ASP A 168 -18.92 4.03 2.64
N ALA A 169 -19.36 3.08 3.45
CA ALA A 169 -18.69 1.80 3.62
C ALA A 169 -18.70 0.97 2.32
N LEU A 170 -19.84 0.91 1.62
CA LEU A 170 -19.97 0.21 0.34
C LEU A 170 -19.12 0.84 -0.77
N LEU A 171 -19.07 2.16 -0.85
CA LEU A 171 -18.24 2.88 -1.82
C LEU A 171 -16.75 2.67 -1.54
N SER A 172 -16.35 2.57 -0.27
CA SER A 172 -14.96 2.31 0.11
C SER A 172 -14.47 0.90 -0.23
N GLY A 173 -15.38 -0.07 -0.36
CA GLY A 173 -15.08 -1.46 -0.71
C GLY A 173 -15.03 -1.79 -2.20
N ARG A 174 -15.41 -0.85 -3.08
CA ARG A 174 -15.57 -1.12 -4.53
C ARG A 174 -14.31 -0.92 -5.39
N TYR A 175 -13.11 -0.76 -4.83
CA TYR A 175 -11.87 -0.58 -5.61
C TYR A 175 -10.79 -1.57 -5.19
#